data_dc914f4a7ddb1b3dbef18163677869b1
#
_entry.id   dc914f4a7ddb1b3dbef18163677869b1
#
_cell.length_a   1.000
_cell.length_b   1.000
_cell.length_c   1.000
_cell.angle_alpha   90.00
_cell.angle_beta   90.00
_cell.angle_gamma   90.00
#
_symmetry.space_group_name_H-M   'P 1'
#
loop_
_entity.id
_entity.type
_entity.pdbx_description
1 polymer ?
#
loop_
_entity_poly.entity_id
_entity_poly.type
_entity_poly.pdbx_seq_one_letter_code
_entity_poly.pdbx_strand_id
1 'polypeptide(L)'
;MRHFTELDLRAYAGATVIVDVDGTLTHDKGEPDAAALEKLKRLGEIANVHLCSNGANERVQKLAQAAGVSAIDSIHRKPSRRVLEKLVHEGTRLVVIGDKALTDGLFALNIGAEFVPVARLRHAGDTRLIRSTYMLDDAAAVFVRILFPVLPYVILMRPFQWIKNLLVIAPIFFAGEVLEPAVFVRSLLAVLVFCAVSSAMYVFNDIRDAARDRLHPSKRYRPVASFAVPEWHAWILLGSLLAVSAVLLSLVAPIWPIMLAYVTGNILYSTYLKHVAVLDLASVAFFYVLRILAGGAATATFVSPWIILCVLFGALFLVIGKRRAEFSHTAKRAVLHLYSQSALDYLLAIAATLTLTSYGLYSVLGDRSPYAVYSTFFVFIVIFRLLNRMYRSDGDAEYPESLVFKDRWALLTSFFWVVFMFILFYLKP
;
A
#
# COMPACT_ATOMS: atom_id res chain seq x y z
N MET A 1 13.09 14.60 -25.53
CA MET A 1 12.17 13.45 -25.69
C MET A 1 12.09 13.13 -27.16
N ARG A 2 11.96 11.85 -27.50
CA ARG A 2 11.71 11.39 -28.88
C ARG A 2 10.21 11.47 -29.16
N HIS A 3 9.83 11.72 -30.40
CA HIS A 3 8.44 11.56 -30.82
C HIS A 3 8.04 10.08 -30.89
N PHE A 4 6.76 9.76 -30.84
CA PHE A 4 6.26 8.38 -30.95
C PHE A 4 6.83 7.69 -32.20
N THR A 5 6.91 8.40 -33.33
CA THR A 5 7.46 7.93 -34.59
C THR A 5 8.95 7.55 -34.55
N GLU A 6 9.70 8.03 -33.56
CA GLU A 6 11.16 7.79 -33.41
C GLU A 6 11.47 6.64 -32.42
N LEU A 7 10.46 6.02 -31.78
CA LEU A 7 10.69 4.95 -30.83
C LEU A 7 11.23 3.67 -31.52
N ASP A 8 12.13 2.97 -30.85
CA ASP A 8 12.53 1.61 -31.27
C ASP A 8 11.48 0.60 -30.81
N LEU A 9 10.74 0.07 -31.77
CA LEU A 9 9.63 -0.85 -31.49
C LEU A 9 10.08 -2.20 -30.95
N ARG A 10 11.32 -2.65 -31.25
CA ARG A 10 11.85 -3.95 -30.83
C ARG A 10 11.87 -4.09 -29.31
N ALA A 11 12.02 -2.96 -28.61
CA ALA A 11 12.01 -2.91 -27.14
C ALA A 11 10.66 -3.35 -26.53
N TYR A 12 9.57 -3.38 -27.31
CA TYR A 12 8.21 -3.66 -26.83
C TYR A 12 7.66 -5.01 -27.30
N ALA A 13 8.47 -5.82 -27.96
CA ALA A 13 8.06 -7.14 -28.45
C ALA A 13 7.51 -8.02 -27.32
N GLY A 14 6.32 -8.60 -27.53
CA GLY A 14 5.64 -9.45 -26.55
C GLY A 14 5.05 -8.72 -25.33
N ALA A 15 5.15 -7.38 -25.26
CA ALA A 15 4.56 -6.59 -24.19
C ALA A 15 3.10 -6.24 -24.47
N THR A 16 2.34 -5.92 -23.44
CA THR A 16 1.07 -5.20 -23.55
C THR A 16 1.35 -3.70 -23.47
N VAL A 17 1.11 -2.97 -24.56
CA VAL A 17 1.44 -1.57 -24.71
C VAL A 17 0.16 -0.74 -24.73
N ILE A 18 0.05 0.22 -23.82
CA ILE A 18 -1.04 1.19 -23.77
C ILE A 18 -0.51 2.51 -24.32
N VAL A 19 -1.10 2.99 -25.41
CA VAL A 19 -0.67 4.22 -26.07
C VAL A 19 -1.71 5.30 -25.84
N ASP A 20 -1.27 6.45 -25.33
CA ASP A 20 -2.12 7.65 -25.29
C ASP A 20 -2.34 8.21 -26.70
N VAL A 21 -3.47 8.87 -26.90
CA VAL A 21 -3.86 9.39 -28.23
C VAL A 21 -3.57 10.87 -28.33
N ASP A 22 -4.13 11.67 -27.41
CA ASP A 22 -4.12 13.13 -27.50
C ASP A 22 -2.80 13.73 -27.00
N GLY A 23 -2.03 14.31 -27.88
CA GLY A 23 -0.68 14.83 -27.63
C GLY A 23 0.42 13.81 -27.94
N THR A 24 0.09 12.53 -28.08
CA THR A 24 1.04 11.42 -28.35
C THR A 24 0.99 10.97 -29.82
N LEU A 25 -0.18 10.56 -30.30
CA LEU A 25 -0.40 10.11 -31.70
C LEU A 25 -0.99 11.21 -32.57
N THR A 26 -1.77 12.09 -31.96
CA THR A 26 -2.48 13.18 -32.63
C THR A 26 -2.26 14.49 -31.90
N HIS A 27 -2.34 15.61 -32.61
CA HIS A 27 -2.62 16.89 -31.95
C HIS A 27 -3.97 16.82 -31.22
N ASP A 28 -4.19 17.69 -30.22
CA ASP A 28 -5.45 17.68 -29.45
C ASP A 28 -6.66 17.65 -30.42
N LYS A 29 -7.44 16.56 -30.34
CA LYS A 29 -8.62 16.26 -31.20
C LYS A 29 -8.35 16.16 -32.70
N GLY A 30 -7.11 16.17 -33.17
CA GLY A 30 -6.71 15.98 -34.55
C GLY A 30 -6.71 14.53 -35.03
N GLU A 31 -6.42 14.32 -36.31
CA GLU A 31 -6.11 13.00 -36.87
C GLU A 31 -4.61 12.73 -36.78
N PRO A 32 -4.19 11.46 -36.67
CA PRO A 32 -2.78 11.09 -36.69
C PRO A 32 -2.19 11.33 -38.09
N ASP A 33 -0.91 11.66 -38.15
CA ASP A 33 -0.20 11.64 -39.41
C ASP A 33 0.00 10.21 -39.93
N ALA A 34 0.31 10.07 -41.21
CA ALA A 34 0.50 8.76 -41.85
C ALA A 34 1.65 7.98 -41.21
N ALA A 35 2.71 8.66 -40.75
CA ALA A 35 3.87 8.04 -40.14
C ALA A 35 3.54 7.47 -38.74
N ALA A 36 2.75 8.20 -37.94
CA ALA A 36 2.30 7.71 -36.63
C ALA A 36 1.36 6.51 -36.78
N LEU A 37 0.46 6.53 -37.75
CA LEU A 37 -0.45 5.42 -38.04
C LEU A 37 0.30 4.15 -38.50
N GLU A 38 1.26 4.31 -39.42
CA GLU A 38 2.08 3.18 -39.88
C GLU A 38 2.92 2.60 -38.73
N LYS A 39 3.53 3.46 -37.91
CA LYS A 39 4.30 3.03 -36.74
C LYS A 39 3.43 2.28 -35.74
N LEU A 40 2.20 2.73 -35.53
CA LEU A 40 1.25 2.07 -34.64
C LEU A 40 0.85 0.68 -35.17
N LYS A 41 0.63 0.52 -36.49
CA LYS A 41 0.39 -0.79 -37.12
C LYS A 41 1.54 -1.75 -36.87
N ARG A 42 2.77 -1.30 -37.15
CA ARG A 42 3.99 -2.11 -36.91
C ARG A 42 4.16 -2.51 -35.44
N LEU A 43 3.79 -1.61 -34.51
CA LEU A 43 3.79 -1.94 -33.09
C LEU A 43 2.77 -3.03 -32.76
N GLY A 44 1.58 -2.99 -33.38
CA GLY A 44 0.53 -3.99 -33.24
C GLY A 44 0.91 -5.39 -33.75
N GLU A 45 1.87 -5.49 -34.69
CA GLU A 45 2.39 -6.79 -35.20
C GLU A 45 3.28 -7.51 -34.18
N ILE A 46 3.93 -6.77 -33.26
CA ILE A 46 4.93 -7.32 -32.33
C ILE A 46 4.52 -7.26 -30.85
N ALA A 47 3.48 -6.50 -30.54
CA ALA A 47 3.00 -6.25 -29.18
C ALA A 47 1.47 -6.22 -29.13
N ASN A 48 0.89 -6.50 -27.96
CA ASN A 48 -0.56 -6.34 -27.75
C ASN A 48 -0.86 -4.87 -27.44
N VAL A 49 -1.35 -4.12 -28.43
CA VAL A 49 -1.50 -2.67 -28.36
C VAL A 49 -2.93 -2.27 -28.05
N HIS A 50 -3.07 -1.37 -27.08
CA HIS A 50 -4.35 -0.77 -26.69
C HIS A 50 -4.25 0.74 -26.70
N LEU A 51 -5.16 1.41 -27.40
CA LEU A 51 -5.29 2.87 -27.34
C LEU A 51 -6.12 3.30 -26.13
N CYS A 52 -5.69 4.36 -25.44
CA CYS A 52 -6.38 4.90 -24.28
C CYS A 52 -6.28 6.42 -24.25
N SER A 53 -7.41 7.12 -24.27
CA SER A 53 -7.48 8.58 -24.10
C SER A 53 -8.50 8.95 -23.02
N ASN A 54 -8.33 10.10 -22.39
CA ASN A 54 -9.33 10.72 -21.53
C ASN A 54 -10.40 11.48 -22.34
N GLY A 55 -10.29 11.48 -23.68
CA GLY A 55 -11.21 12.10 -24.62
C GLY A 55 -12.36 11.20 -25.08
N ALA A 56 -12.97 11.55 -26.21
CA ALA A 56 -14.14 10.85 -26.76
C ALA A 56 -13.78 9.44 -27.25
N ASN A 57 -14.47 8.41 -26.73
CA ASN A 57 -14.23 7.00 -27.02
C ASN A 57 -14.42 6.65 -28.51
N GLU A 58 -15.41 7.26 -29.21
CA GLU A 58 -15.67 6.95 -30.61
C GLU A 58 -14.48 7.25 -31.55
N ARG A 59 -13.76 8.36 -31.30
CA ARG A 59 -12.57 8.71 -32.07
C ARG A 59 -11.45 7.70 -31.84
N VAL A 60 -11.24 7.30 -30.59
CA VAL A 60 -10.22 6.30 -30.21
C VAL A 60 -10.52 4.95 -30.86
N GLN A 61 -11.80 4.56 -30.90
CA GLN A 61 -12.23 3.31 -31.57
C GLN A 61 -11.98 3.34 -33.08
N LYS A 62 -12.34 4.46 -33.76
CA LYS A 62 -12.06 4.63 -35.19
C LYS A 62 -10.57 4.52 -35.49
N LEU A 63 -9.74 5.18 -34.69
CA LEU A 63 -8.28 5.13 -34.84
C LEU A 63 -7.73 3.72 -34.61
N ALA A 64 -8.24 3.02 -33.59
CA ALA A 64 -7.85 1.65 -33.31
C ALA A 64 -8.18 0.70 -34.46
N GLN A 65 -9.38 0.83 -35.03
CA GLN A 65 -9.79 0.05 -36.23
C GLN A 65 -8.89 0.36 -37.42
N ALA A 66 -8.57 1.62 -37.70
CA ALA A 66 -7.70 2.02 -38.80
C ALA A 66 -6.25 1.49 -38.64
N ALA A 67 -5.81 1.32 -37.41
CA ALA A 67 -4.48 0.78 -37.07
C ALA A 67 -4.45 -0.75 -36.90
N GLY A 68 -5.59 -1.43 -36.82
CA GLY A 68 -5.67 -2.86 -36.54
C GLY A 68 -5.30 -3.20 -35.10
N VAL A 69 -5.53 -2.28 -34.15
CA VAL A 69 -5.24 -2.47 -32.71
C VAL A 69 -6.51 -2.31 -31.87
N SER A 70 -6.44 -2.60 -30.57
CA SER A 70 -7.57 -2.49 -29.69
C SER A 70 -7.71 -1.08 -29.08
N ALA A 71 -8.94 -0.71 -28.68
CA ALA A 71 -9.19 0.50 -27.88
C ALA A 71 -9.71 0.11 -26.50
N ILE A 72 -9.28 0.82 -25.47
CA ILE A 72 -9.83 0.66 -24.12
C ILE A 72 -11.10 1.53 -24.01
N ASP A 73 -12.25 0.84 -23.93
CA ASP A 73 -13.54 1.48 -23.65
C ASP A 73 -13.79 1.49 -22.15
N SER A 74 -13.56 2.63 -21.51
CA SER A 74 -13.75 2.82 -20.09
C SER A 74 -14.44 4.14 -19.78
N ILE A 75 -15.38 4.10 -18.83
CA ILE A 75 -15.99 5.28 -18.23
C ILE A 75 -15.04 6.01 -17.26
N HIS A 76 -13.99 5.33 -16.82
CA HIS A 76 -12.97 5.87 -15.94
C HIS A 76 -11.86 6.54 -16.74
N ARG A 77 -11.23 7.56 -16.13
CA ARG A 77 -10.16 8.34 -16.77
C ARG A 77 -8.81 8.06 -16.11
N LYS A 78 -7.72 8.19 -16.89
CA LYS A 78 -6.36 8.23 -16.33
C LYS A 78 -6.23 9.39 -15.34
N PRO A 79 -5.55 9.22 -14.20
CA PRO A 79 -4.64 8.14 -13.87
C PRO A 79 -5.26 6.95 -13.11
N SER A 80 -6.59 6.79 -13.07
CA SER A 80 -7.23 5.69 -12.35
C SER A 80 -6.92 4.33 -12.97
N ARG A 81 -6.49 3.35 -12.15
CA ARG A 81 -6.31 1.96 -12.59
C ARG A 81 -7.60 1.27 -13.05
N ARG A 82 -8.77 1.81 -12.66
CA ARG A 82 -10.08 1.30 -13.09
C ARG A 82 -10.28 1.39 -14.61
N VAL A 83 -9.48 2.19 -15.30
CA VAL A 83 -9.43 2.21 -16.77
C VAL A 83 -9.22 0.81 -17.35
N LEU A 84 -8.49 -0.08 -16.64
CA LEU A 84 -8.18 -1.43 -17.08
C LEU A 84 -9.11 -2.52 -16.52
N GLU A 85 -10.24 -2.20 -15.88
CA GLU A 85 -11.14 -3.21 -15.30
C GLU A 85 -11.60 -4.26 -16.31
N LYS A 86 -11.78 -3.87 -17.56
CA LYS A 86 -12.20 -4.75 -18.66
C LYS A 86 -11.03 -5.35 -19.46
N LEU A 87 -9.79 -4.93 -19.21
CA LEU A 87 -8.64 -5.44 -19.94
C LEU A 87 -8.12 -6.72 -19.31
N VAL A 88 -8.24 -7.82 -20.02
CA VAL A 88 -7.58 -9.07 -19.69
C VAL A 88 -6.17 -9.02 -20.26
N HIS A 89 -5.15 -8.88 -19.42
CA HIS A 89 -3.76 -9.05 -19.84
C HIS A 89 -3.18 -10.30 -19.16
N GLU A 90 -2.51 -11.13 -19.92
CA GLU A 90 -2.02 -12.46 -19.51
C GLU A 90 -0.67 -12.41 -18.76
N GLY A 91 -0.49 -11.48 -17.82
CA GLY A 91 0.76 -11.40 -17.03
C GLY A 91 1.99 -10.94 -17.81
N THR A 92 1.81 -10.32 -18.98
CA THR A 92 2.87 -9.75 -19.80
C THR A 92 3.37 -8.41 -19.25
N ARG A 93 4.59 -8.01 -19.61
CA ARG A 93 5.14 -6.68 -19.29
C ARG A 93 4.20 -5.60 -19.80
N LEU A 94 3.78 -4.68 -18.91
CA LEU A 94 2.93 -3.53 -19.22
C LEU A 94 3.79 -2.31 -19.52
N VAL A 95 3.48 -1.62 -20.62
CA VAL A 95 4.15 -0.37 -21.01
C VAL A 95 3.09 0.67 -21.32
N VAL A 96 3.26 1.88 -20.80
CA VAL A 96 2.43 3.04 -21.14
C VAL A 96 3.27 4.06 -21.91
N ILE A 97 2.84 4.39 -23.11
CA ILE A 97 3.46 5.43 -23.95
C ILE A 97 2.55 6.65 -23.94
N GLY A 98 3.06 7.80 -23.51
CA GLY A 98 2.25 9.02 -23.41
C GLY A 98 3.08 10.29 -23.26
N ASP A 99 2.44 11.45 -23.48
CA ASP A 99 3.10 12.76 -23.43
C ASP A 99 2.98 13.48 -22.08
N LYS A 100 2.03 13.05 -21.22
CA LYS A 100 1.72 13.72 -19.95
C LYS A 100 2.20 12.93 -18.74
N ALA A 101 3.14 13.52 -18.01
CA ALA A 101 3.68 12.92 -16.80
C ALA A 101 2.62 12.74 -15.69
N LEU A 102 1.74 13.73 -15.50
CA LEU A 102 0.72 13.72 -14.45
C LEU A 102 -0.49 12.81 -14.76
N THR A 103 -0.72 12.46 -16.01
CA THR A 103 -1.80 11.55 -16.39
C THR A 103 -1.27 10.18 -16.76
N ASP A 104 -0.45 10.09 -17.80
CA ASP A 104 0.05 8.83 -18.34
C ASP A 104 1.12 8.22 -17.44
N GLY A 105 2.02 9.07 -16.92
CA GLY A 105 3.02 8.66 -15.97
C GLY A 105 2.39 8.13 -14.66
N LEU A 106 1.51 8.89 -14.00
CA LEU A 106 0.83 8.42 -12.81
C LEU A 106 -0.07 7.21 -13.08
N PHE A 107 -0.65 7.11 -14.29
CA PHE A 107 -1.39 5.93 -14.69
C PHE A 107 -0.48 4.71 -14.77
N ALA A 108 0.67 4.81 -15.45
CA ALA A 108 1.66 3.75 -15.53
C ALA A 108 2.07 3.26 -14.14
N LEU A 109 2.35 4.20 -13.22
CA LEU A 109 2.67 3.87 -11.84
C LEU A 109 1.55 3.11 -11.13
N ASN A 110 0.31 3.57 -11.26
CA ASN A 110 -0.84 2.97 -10.59
C ASN A 110 -1.14 1.55 -11.07
N ILE A 111 -0.74 1.21 -12.29
CA ILE A 111 -0.92 -0.13 -12.88
C ILE A 111 0.37 -0.97 -12.87
N GLY A 112 1.46 -0.46 -12.28
CA GLY A 112 2.75 -1.14 -12.26
C GLY A 112 3.38 -1.32 -13.65
N ALA A 113 3.10 -0.39 -14.58
CA ALA A 113 3.64 -0.40 -15.94
C ALA A 113 4.91 0.45 -16.04
N GLU A 114 5.74 0.15 -17.02
CA GLU A 114 6.84 1.03 -17.44
C GLU A 114 6.24 2.25 -18.16
N PHE A 115 6.71 3.44 -17.81
CA PHE A 115 6.32 4.67 -18.50
C PHE A 115 7.38 5.08 -19.55
N VAL A 116 6.94 5.23 -20.77
CA VAL A 116 7.77 5.71 -21.89
C VAL A 116 7.27 7.10 -22.28
N PRO A 117 7.93 8.17 -21.80
CA PRO A 117 7.55 9.53 -22.15
C PRO A 117 7.94 9.86 -23.59
N VAL A 118 7.01 10.43 -24.34
CA VAL A 118 7.23 10.93 -25.71
C VAL A 118 7.08 12.45 -25.78
N ALA A 119 7.67 13.03 -26.82
CA ALA A 119 7.53 14.46 -27.07
C ALA A 119 6.09 14.79 -27.48
N ARG A 120 5.51 15.79 -26.81
CA ARG A 120 4.13 16.23 -27.01
C ARG A 120 3.96 16.87 -28.39
N LEU A 121 2.93 16.46 -29.09
CA LEU A 121 2.48 17.11 -30.34
C LEU A 121 1.68 18.38 -29.98
N ARG A 122 2.26 19.56 -30.21
CA ARG A 122 1.64 20.85 -29.89
C ARG A 122 0.94 21.42 -31.14
N HIS A 123 -0.22 22.05 -30.92
CA HIS A 123 -0.96 22.75 -31.99
C HIS A 123 -0.81 24.25 -31.84
N ALA A 124 -0.72 24.98 -32.99
CA ALA A 124 -0.58 26.43 -32.96
C ALA A 124 -1.80 27.17 -32.36
N GLY A 125 -2.97 26.53 -32.42
CA GLY A 125 -4.24 27.02 -31.86
C GLY A 125 -4.50 26.73 -30.39
N ASP A 126 -3.53 26.13 -29.65
CA ASP A 126 -3.71 25.83 -28.23
C ASP A 126 -4.01 27.09 -27.41
N THR A 127 -5.08 27.05 -26.62
CA THR A 127 -5.48 28.15 -25.74
C THR A 127 -4.45 28.43 -24.66
N ARG A 128 -4.49 29.65 -24.07
CA ARG A 128 -3.59 29.97 -22.93
C ARG A 128 -3.75 29.00 -21.75
N LEU A 129 -4.96 28.53 -21.49
CA LEU A 129 -5.25 27.57 -20.44
C LEU A 129 -4.59 26.21 -20.74
N ILE A 130 -4.68 25.73 -21.97
CA ILE A 130 -4.01 24.48 -22.39
C ILE A 130 -2.49 24.61 -22.26
N ARG A 131 -1.92 25.73 -22.69
CA ARG A 131 -0.47 25.98 -22.56
C ARG A 131 -0.01 26.03 -21.10
N SER A 132 -0.81 26.62 -20.19
CA SER A 132 -0.47 26.62 -18.76
C SER A 132 -0.52 25.21 -18.14
N THR A 133 -1.47 24.36 -18.55
CA THR A 133 -1.50 22.93 -18.11
C THR A 133 -0.29 22.17 -18.64
N TYR A 134 0.18 22.47 -19.84
CA TYR A 134 1.41 21.88 -20.39
C TYR A 134 2.67 22.31 -19.60
N MET A 135 2.75 23.58 -19.21
CA MET A 135 3.87 24.06 -18.39
C MET A 135 3.91 23.39 -17.02
N LEU A 136 2.75 23.21 -16.39
CA LEU A 136 2.65 22.47 -15.11
C LEU A 136 3.06 21.01 -15.27
N ASP A 137 2.61 20.35 -16.32
CA ASP A 137 2.96 18.96 -16.61
C ASP A 137 4.46 18.82 -16.95
N ASP A 138 5.01 19.74 -17.76
CA ASP A 138 6.43 19.76 -18.10
C ASP A 138 7.33 20.00 -16.86
N ALA A 139 6.91 20.86 -15.93
CA ALA A 139 7.58 21.05 -14.64
C ALA A 139 7.49 19.79 -13.77
N ALA A 140 6.32 19.18 -13.71
CA ALA A 140 6.11 17.92 -13.01
C ALA A 140 6.87 16.76 -13.67
N ALA A 141 7.06 16.78 -14.99
CA ALA A 141 7.77 15.74 -15.73
C ALA A 141 9.24 15.61 -15.30
N VAL A 142 9.89 16.70 -14.88
CA VAL A 142 11.25 16.65 -14.31
C VAL A 142 11.24 15.84 -13.02
N PHE A 143 10.31 16.11 -12.12
CA PHE A 143 10.12 15.37 -10.87
C PHE A 143 9.77 13.91 -11.12
N VAL A 144 8.84 13.69 -12.04
CA VAL A 144 8.38 12.34 -12.40
C VAL A 144 9.54 11.52 -12.97
N ARG A 145 10.40 12.08 -13.81
CA ARG A 145 11.58 11.37 -14.37
C ARG A 145 12.58 10.93 -13.31
N ILE A 146 12.78 11.74 -12.27
CA ILE A 146 13.72 11.42 -11.19
C ILE A 146 13.09 10.39 -10.23
N LEU A 147 11.80 10.54 -9.92
CA LEU A 147 11.11 9.69 -8.94
C LEU A 147 10.61 8.37 -9.53
N PHE A 148 10.21 8.35 -10.81
CA PHE A 148 9.60 7.16 -11.44
C PHE A 148 10.47 5.91 -11.41
N PRO A 149 11.79 5.97 -11.69
CA PRO A 149 12.64 4.79 -11.56
C PRO A 149 12.73 4.27 -10.13
N VAL A 150 12.62 5.15 -9.13
CA VAL A 150 12.79 4.83 -7.71
C VAL A 150 11.46 4.42 -7.05
N LEU A 151 10.35 4.98 -7.52
CA LEU A 151 9.05 4.84 -6.89
C LEU A 151 8.53 3.39 -6.81
N PRO A 152 8.72 2.49 -7.82
CA PRO A 152 8.37 1.07 -7.69
C PRO A 152 9.09 0.39 -6.52
N TYR A 153 10.35 0.76 -6.24
CA TYR A 153 11.10 0.22 -5.10
C TYR A 153 10.53 0.73 -3.77
N VAL A 154 10.15 2.01 -3.71
CA VAL A 154 9.48 2.59 -2.52
C VAL A 154 8.12 1.90 -2.29
N ILE A 155 7.33 1.68 -3.35
CA ILE A 155 6.06 0.96 -3.27
C ILE A 155 6.27 -0.47 -2.78
N LEU A 156 7.33 -1.14 -3.23
CA LEU A 156 7.69 -2.49 -2.83
C LEU A 156 8.03 -2.58 -1.32
N MET A 157 8.66 -1.55 -0.76
CA MET A 157 8.93 -1.43 0.68
C MET A 157 7.67 -1.18 1.52
N ARG A 158 6.56 -0.76 0.92
CA ARG A 158 5.25 -0.51 1.56
C ARG A 158 5.30 0.48 2.74
N PRO A 159 5.76 1.74 2.57
CA PRO A 159 5.90 2.70 3.67
C PRO A 159 4.59 2.99 4.40
N PHE A 160 3.42 2.88 3.74
CA PHE A 160 2.12 3.00 4.42
C PHE A 160 1.91 1.95 5.53
N GLN A 161 2.60 0.81 5.48
CA GLN A 161 2.54 -0.20 6.53
C GLN A 161 3.43 0.14 7.73
N TRP A 162 4.34 1.14 7.61
CA TRP A 162 5.22 1.56 8.70
C TRP A 162 4.44 2.18 9.86
N ILE A 163 3.23 2.66 9.63
CA ILE A 163 2.35 3.16 10.70
C ILE A 163 2.15 2.13 11.82
N LYS A 164 2.16 0.83 11.49
CA LYS A 164 2.07 -0.25 12.47
C LYS A 164 3.28 -0.29 13.42
N ASN A 165 4.42 0.20 12.95
CA ASN A 165 5.66 0.21 13.72
C ASN A 165 5.67 1.35 14.77
N LEU A 166 4.71 2.31 14.70
CA LEU A 166 4.52 3.29 15.78
C LEU A 166 4.14 2.65 17.11
N LEU A 167 3.63 1.40 17.10
CA LEU A 167 3.42 0.63 18.33
C LEU A 167 4.70 0.40 19.15
N VAL A 168 5.86 0.49 18.53
CA VAL A 168 7.17 0.44 19.22
C VAL A 168 7.35 1.63 20.17
N ILE A 169 6.68 2.77 19.91
CA ILE A 169 6.71 3.97 20.77
C ILE A 169 5.74 3.84 21.94
N ALA A 170 4.74 2.96 21.83
CA ALA A 170 3.69 2.86 22.85
C ALA A 170 4.22 2.64 24.30
N PRO A 171 5.22 1.80 24.57
CA PRO A 171 5.74 1.62 25.93
C PRO A 171 6.18 2.93 26.59
N ILE A 172 6.99 3.73 25.90
CA ILE A 172 7.48 5.01 26.44
C ILE A 172 6.38 6.06 26.54
N PHE A 173 5.36 6.01 25.67
CA PHE A 173 4.19 6.88 25.77
C PHE A 173 3.40 6.60 27.04
N PHE A 174 3.07 5.34 27.29
CA PHE A 174 2.35 4.94 28.48
C PHE A 174 3.22 5.01 29.74
N ALA A 175 4.54 4.96 29.61
CA ALA A 175 5.47 5.18 30.71
C ALA A 175 5.71 6.67 31.02
N GLY A 176 5.19 7.63 30.23
CA GLY A 176 5.43 9.05 30.42
C GLY A 176 6.86 9.48 30.11
N GLU A 177 7.58 8.73 29.29
CA GLU A 177 9.02 8.89 29.00
C GLU A 177 9.29 9.44 27.59
N VAL A 178 8.25 9.78 26.81
CA VAL A 178 8.43 10.28 25.42
C VAL A 178 9.25 11.58 25.37
N LEU A 179 9.18 12.40 26.39
CA LEU A 179 9.92 13.67 26.45
C LEU A 179 11.38 13.50 26.88
N GLU A 180 11.80 12.30 27.30
CA GLU A 180 13.20 12.00 27.61
C GLU A 180 13.98 11.74 26.32
N PRO A 181 14.90 12.63 25.91
CA PRO A 181 15.50 12.54 24.57
C PRO A 181 16.24 11.23 24.31
N ALA A 182 16.95 10.69 25.29
CA ALA A 182 17.73 9.45 25.15
C ALA A 182 16.79 8.24 24.96
N VAL A 183 15.67 8.18 25.69
CA VAL A 183 14.66 7.13 25.60
C VAL A 183 13.92 7.21 24.25
N PHE A 184 13.54 8.43 23.86
CA PHE A 184 12.89 8.68 22.58
C PHE A 184 13.76 8.25 21.38
N VAL A 185 15.04 8.63 21.39
CA VAL A 185 15.99 8.24 20.31
C VAL A 185 16.12 6.72 20.23
N ARG A 186 16.24 6.00 21.34
CA ARG A 186 16.29 4.53 21.34
C ARG A 186 15.02 3.91 20.78
N SER A 187 13.85 4.44 21.17
CA SER A 187 12.57 3.99 20.63
C SER A 187 12.47 4.25 19.12
N LEU A 188 12.91 5.43 18.65
CA LEU A 188 12.94 5.76 17.22
C LEU A 188 13.86 4.84 16.43
N LEU A 189 15.05 4.52 16.95
CA LEU A 189 15.95 3.54 16.33
C LEU A 189 15.29 2.18 16.21
N ALA A 190 14.58 1.71 17.25
CA ALA A 190 13.82 0.47 17.19
C ALA A 190 12.68 0.52 16.14
N VAL A 191 11.98 1.65 15.98
CA VAL A 191 11.00 1.87 14.89
C VAL A 191 11.68 1.71 13.53
N LEU A 192 12.86 2.31 13.33
CA LEU A 192 13.60 2.23 12.06
C LEU A 192 14.05 0.80 11.75
N VAL A 193 14.49 0.03 12.77
CA VAL A 193 14.79 -1.40 12.62
C VAL A 193 13.54 -2.15 12.13
N PHE A 194 12.38 -1.92 12.77
CA PHE A 194 11.12 -2.56 12.34
C PHE A 194 10.69 -2.12 10.94
N CYS A 195 10.90 -0.86 10.54
CA CYS A 195 10.60 -0.39 9.19
C CYS A 195 11.47 -1.11 8.16
N ALA A 196 12.76 -1.26 8.41
CA ALA A 196 13.68 -1.95 7.51
C ALA A 196 13.35 -3.46 7.42
N VAL A 197 13.20 -4.14 8.57
CA VAL A 197 12.90 -5.58 8.61
C VAL A 197 11.52 -5.89 8.02
N SER A 198 10.48 -5.12 8.37
CA SER A 198 9.14 -5.36 7.81
C SER A 198 9.11 -5.13 6.30
N SER A 199 9.82 -4.11 5.79
CA SER A 199 9.98 -3.89 4.36
C SER A 199 10.71 -5.05 3.69
N ALA A 200 11.79 -5.56 4.28
CA ALA A 200 12.49 -6.75 3.80
C ALA A 200 11.53 -7.96 3.69
N MET A 201 10.69 -8.19 4.71
CA MET A 201 9.71 -9.28 4.67
C MET A 201 8.62 -9.08 3.61
N TYR A 202 8.20 -7.83 3.33
CA TYR A 202 7.29 -7.55 2.23
C TYR A 202 7.93 -7.81 0.87
N VAL A 203 9.19 -7.39 0.67
CA VAL A 203 9.96 -7.67 -0.55
C VAL A 203 10.09 -9.19 -0.76
N PHE A 204 10.48 -9.93 0.28
CA PHE A 204 10.57 -11.39 0.24
C PHE A 204 9.24 -12.05 -0.16
N ASN A 205 8.13 -11.60 0.43
CA ASN A 205 6.82 -12.13 0.10
C ASN A 205 6.40 -11.82 -1.33
N ASP A 206 6.68 -10.61 -1.83
CA ASP A 206 6.32 -10.21 -3.20
C ASP A 206 7.17 -10.98 -4.24
N ILE A 207 8.45 -11.28 -3.96
CA ILE A 207 9.27 -12.16 -4.81
C ILE A 207 8.66 -13.56 -4.86
N ARG A 208 8.39 -14.14 -3.70
CA ARG A 208 7.89 -15.51 -3.58
C ARG A 208 6.50 -15.72 -4.18
N ASP A 209 5.63 -14.75 -4.03
CA ASP A 209 4.24 -14.82 -4.49
C ASP A 209 4.08 -14.29 -5.92
N ALA A 210 5.14 -13.77 -6.59
CA ALA A 210 5.08 -13.06 -7.87
C ALA A 210 4.32 -13.83 -8.96
N ALA A 211 4.61 -15.12 -9.14
CA ALA A 211 3.94 -15.95 -10.15
C ALA A 211 2.42 -16.08 -9.90
N ARG A 212 2.00 -16.22 -8.64
CA ARG A 212 0.59 -16.28 -8.26
C ARG A 212 -0.08 -14.91 -8.37
N ASP A 213 0.62 -13.86 -7.97
CA ASP A 213 0.11 -12.50 -7.99
C ASP A 213 -0.16 -12.00 -9.41
N ARG A 214 0.58 -12.48 -10.43
CA ARG A 214 0.32 -12.18 -11.86
C ARG A 214 -1.08 -12.61 -12.30
N LEU A 215 -1.59 -13.70 -11.76
CA LEU A 215 -2.92 -14.24 -12.08
C LEU A 215 -4.04 -13.58 -11.27
N HIS A 216 -3.71 -12.76 -10.26
CA HIS A 216 -4.70 -12.17 -9.36
C HIS A 216 -5.19 -10.81 -9.86
N PRO A 217 -6.49 -10.50 -9.90
CA PRO A 217 -7.04 -9.26 -10.48
C PRO A 217 -6.42 -7.96 -9.93
N SER A 218 -6.16 -7.89 -8.63
CA SER A 218 -5.62 -6.68 -7.99
C SER A 218 -4.12 -6.75 -7.67
N LYS A 219 -3.58 -7.95 -7.39
CA LYS A 219 -2.18 -8.12 -6.98
C LYS A 219 -1.20 -8.16 -8.16
N ARG A 220 -1.69 -8.40 -9.37
CA ARG A 220 -0.89 -8.37 -10.60
C ARG A 220 -0.15 -7.04 -10.82
N TYR A 221 -0.61 -5.96 -10.18
CA TYR A 221 0.01 -4.63 -10.24
C TYR A 221 1.12 -4.42 -9.19
N ARG A 222 1.45 -5.43 -8.37
CA ARG A 222 2.59 -5.33 -7.45
C ARG A 222 3.89 -5.23 -8.22
N PRO A 223 4.90 -4.46 -7.74
CA PRO A 223 6.10 -4.14 -8.53
C PRO A 223 6.85 -5.34 -9.10
N VAL A 224 6.97 -6.45 -8.37
CA VAL A 224 7.65 -7.66 -8.86
C VAL A 224 6.74 -8.46 -9.81
N ALA A 225 5.44 -8.55 -9.51
CA ALA A 225 4.48 -9.26 -10.34
C ALA A 225 4.29 -8.59 -11.70
N SER A 226 4.26 -7.25 -11.74
CA SER A 226 4.10 -6.43 -12.96
C SER A 226 5.40 -6.21 -13.74
N PHE A 227 6.53 -6.78 -13.27
CA PHE A 227 7.87 -6.55 -13.83
C PHE A 227 8.38 -5.09 -13.73
N ALA A 228 7.70 -4.19 -12.99
CA ALA A 228 8.17 -2.84 -12.74
C ALA A 228 9.49 -2.82 -11.93
N VAL A 229 9.71 -3.85 -11.10
CA VAL A 229 10.99 -4.15 -10.46
C VAL A 229 11.43 -5.54 -10.89
N PRO A 230 12.59 -5.68 -11.58
CA PRO A 230 13.16 -6.97 -11.88
C PRO A 230 13.41 -7.80 -10.60
N GLU A 231 13.22 -9.10 -10.68
CA GLU A 231 13.33 -9.98 -9.50
C GLU A 231 14.73 -9.90 -8.86
N TRP A 232 15.79 -9.83 -9.65
CA TRP A 232 17.16 -9.71 -9.12
C TRP A 232 17.40 -8.37 -8.39
N HIS A 233 16.76 -7.25 -8.82
CA HIS A 233 16.77 -6.00 -8.08
C HIS A 233 16.03 -6.13 -6.75
N ALA A 234 14.92 -6.86 -6.72
CA ALA A 234 14.18 -7.10 -5.49
C ALA A 234 15.03 -7.92 -4.48
N TRP A 235 15.83 -8.90 -4.94
CA TRP A 235 16.79 -9.62 -4.09
C TRP A 235 17.89 -8.70 -3.54
N ILE A 236 18.44 -7.78 -4.35
CA ILE A 236 19.41 -6.78 -3.88
C ILE A 236 18.77 -5.86 -2.83
N LEU A 237 17.55 -5.36 -3.09
CA LEU A 237 16.83 -4.51 -2.14
C LEU A 237 16.59 -5.25 -0.82
N LEU A 238 16.19 -6.52 -0.85
CA LEU A 238 16.04 -7.37 0.32
C LEU A 238 17.35 -7.44 1.13
N GLY A 239 18.45 -7.76 0.47
CA GLY A 239 19.78 -7.82 1.11
C GLY A 239 20.20 -6.50 1.72
N SER A 240 19.99 -5.39 1.01
CA SER A 240 20.30 -4.04 1.49
C SER A 240 19.46 -3.67 2.73
N LEU A 241 18.17 -3.97 2.74
CA LEU A 241 17.28 -3.71 3.88
C LEU A 241 17.69 -4.56 5.10
N LEU A 242 18.09 -5.82 4.91
CA LEU A 242 18.60 -6.66 5.99
C LEU A 242 19.95 -6.16 6.52
N ALA A 243 20.84 -5.70 5.65
CA ALA A 243 22.13 -5.12 6.06
C ALA A 243 21.92 -3.82 6.87
N VAL A 244 21.06 -2.90 6.39
CA VAL A 244 20.69 -1.68 7.12
C VAL A 244 20.06 -2.03 8.47
N SER A 245 19.16 -3.01 8.51
CA SER A 245 18.53 -3.43 9.77
C SER A 245 19.54 -4.02 10.75
N ALA A 246 20.54 -4.78 10.29
CA ALA A 246 21.60 -5.33 11.13
C ALA A 246 22.47 -4.22 11.75
N VAL A 247 22.83 -3.20 10.96
CA VAL A 247 23.55 -2.01 11.46
C VAL A 247 22.73 -1.27 12.50
N LEU A 248 21.45 -0.98 12.21
CA LEU A 248 20.56 -0.31 13.17
C LEU A 248 20.36 -1.14 14.42
N LEU A 249 20.25 -2.47 14.29
CA LEU A 249 20.08 -3.41 15.40
C LEU A 249 21.28 -3.40 16.34
N SER A 250 22.51 -3.20 15.85
CA SER A 250 23.69 -3.08 16.70
C SER A 250 23.64 -1.88 17.66
N LEU A 251 22.85 -0.83 17.31
CA LEU A 251 22.64 0.35 18.15
C LEU A 251 21.57 0.14 19.23
N VAL A 252 20.71 -0.87 19.06
CA VAL A 252 19.60 -1.24 19.98
C VAL A 252 19.61 -2.74 20.26
N ALA A 253 20.79 -3.25 20.57
CA ALA A 253 21.04 -4.69 20.74
C ALA A 253 19.99 -5.48 21.58
N PRO A 254 19.37 -4.95 22.66
CA PRO A 254 18.41 -5.72 23.45
C PRO A 254 17.21 -6.27 22.68
N ILE A 255 16.89 -5.75 21.49
CA ILE A 255 15.73 -6.23 20.71
C ILE A 255 16.04 -7.38 19.76
N TRP A 256 17.31 -7.87 19.67
CA TRP A 256 17.68 -8.91 18.70
C TRP A 256 16.86 -10.22 18.81
N PRO A 257 16.50 -10.74 20.01
CA PRO A 257 15.70 -11.97 20.09
C PRO A 257 14.28 -11.75 19.53
N ILE A 258 13.73 -10.58 19.78
CA ILE A 258 12.39 -10.19 19.28
C ILE A 258 12.42 -10.07 17.76
N MET A 259 13.49 -9.49 17.19
CA MET A 259 13.66 -9.39 15.75
C MET A 259 13.84 -10.75 15.09
N LEU A 260 14.58 -11.67 15.72
CA LEU A 260 14.70 -13.04 15.27
C LEU A 260 13.33 -13.75 15.27
N ALA A 261 12.57 -13.63 16.35
CA ALA A 261 11.19 -14.16 16.43
C ALA A 261 10.27 -13.55 15.35
N TYR A 262 10.41 -12.25 15.09
CA TYR A 262 9.64 -11.55 14.05
C TYR A 262 9.96 -12.08 12.64
N VAL A 263 11.24 -12.20 12.29
CA VAL A 263 11.67 -12.70 10.96
C VAL A 263 11.26 -14.17 10.78
N THR A 264 11.59 -15.02 11.76
CA THR A 264 11.25 -16.45 11.72
C THR A 264 9.73 -16.66 11.65
N GLY A 265 8.97 -15.91 12.47
CA GLY A 265 7.52 -15.95 12.45
C GLY A 265 6.93 -15.52 11.11
N ASN A 266 7.48 -14.47 10.46
CA ASN A 266 7.04 -14.05 9.13
C ASN A 266 7.34 -15.09 8.04
N ILE A 267 8.50 -15.75 8.11
CA ILE A 267 8.84 -16.85 7.19
C ILE A 267 7.86 -18.02 7.39
N LEU A 268 7.64 -18.46 8.64
CA LEU A 268 6.67 -19.51 8.96
C LEU A 268 5.24 -19.14 8.54
N TYR A 269 4.83 -17.89 8.77
CA TYR A 269 3.55 -17.39 8.31
C TYR A 269 3.42 -17.48 6.79
N SER A 270 4.42 -17.01 6.07
CA SER A 270 4.40 -16.98 4.60
C SER A 270 4.43 -18.38 3.99
N THR A 271 5.06 -19.35 4.66
CA THR A 271 5.20 -20.73 4.17
C THR A 271 4.04 -21.62 4.56
N TYR A 272 3.61 -21.57 5.82
CA TYR A 272 2.70 -22.55 6.41
C TYR A 272 1.49 -21.94 7.12
N LEU A 273 1.70 -21.04 8.11
CA LEU A 273 0.63 -20.62 9.02
C LEU A 273 -0.52 -19.90 8.34
N LYS A 274 -0.28 -19.19 7.25
CA LYS A 274 -1.32 -18.48 6.47
C LYS A 274 -2.38 -19.42 5.84
N HIS A 275 -2.14 -20.73 5.84
CA HIS A 275 -3.06 -21.74 5.29
C HIS A 275 -3.84 -22.48 6.38
N VAL A 276 -3.55 -22.26 7.66
CA VAL A 276 -4.19 -22.91 8.80
C VAL A 276 -5.12 -21.92 9.49
N ALA A 277 -6.41 -22.29 9.61
CA ALA A 277 -7.41 -21.47 10.28
C ALA A 277 -6.99 -21.16 11.73
N VAL A 278 -7.34 -20.00 12.22
CA VAL A 278 -6.99 -19.42 13.52
C VAL A 278 -5.50 -19.04 13.61
N LEU A 279 -4.57 -19.90 13.14
CA LEU A 279 -3.14 -19.57 13.16
C LEU A 279 -2.80 -18.43 12.20
N ASP A 280 -3.55 -18.28 11.10
CA ASP A 280 -3.42 -17.13 10.18
C ASP A 280 -3.79 -15.79 10.85
N LEU A 281 -4.76 -15.80 11.77
CA LEU A 281 -5.16 -14.63 12.54
C LEU A 281 -4.18 -14.37 13.70
N ALA A 282 -3.91 -15.42 14.48
CA ALA A 282 -3.07 -15.35 15.68
C ALA A 282 -1.63 -14.91 15.37
N SER A 283 -1.05 -15.44 14.28
CA SER A 283 0.31 -15.07 13.86
C SER A 283 0.43 -13.58 13.55
N VAL A 284 -0.54 -13.02 12.81
CA VAL A 284 -0.51 -11.59 12.47
C VAL A 284 -0.69 -10.74 13.75
N ALA A 285 -1.59 -11.11 14.66
CA ALA A 285 -1.77 -10.42 15.92
C ALA A 285 -0.49 -10.49 16.80
N PHE A 286 0.18 -11.64 16.82
CA PHE A 286 1.44 -11.79 17.53
C PHE A 286 2.53 -10.85 17.01
N PHE A 287 2.59 -10.57 15.70
CA PHE A 287 3.53 -9.59 15.16
C PHE A 287 3.27 -8.16 15.67
N TYR A 288 2.05 -7.81 16.05
CA TYR A 288 1.77 -6.53 16.72
C TYR A 288 2.31 -6.55 18.16
N VAL A 289 2.16 -7.67 18.87
CA VAL A 289 2.72 -7.83 20.22
C VAL A 289 4.25 -7.74 20.21
N LEU A 290 4.93 -8.34 19.23
CA LEU A 290 6.38 -8.23 19.11
C LEU A 290 6.85 -6.78 18.97
N ARG A 291 6.08 -5.90 18.35
CA ARG A 291 6.43 -4.47 18.22
C ARG A 291 6.42 -3.76 19.57
N ILE A 292 5.41 -3.99 20.38
CA ILE A 292 5.32 -3.34 21.69
C ILE A 292 6.39 -3.90 22.66
N LEU A 293 6.66 -5.19 22.61
CA LEU A 293 7.73 -5.82 23.41
C LEU A 293 9.12 -5.28 23.00
N ALA A 294 9.34 -5.08 21.71
CA ALA A 294 10.59 -4.49 21.22
C ALA A 294 10.78 -3.04 21.68
N GLY A 295 9.69 -2.26 21.71
CA GLY A 295 9.74 -0.92 22.26
C GLY A 295 10.16 -0.89 23.73
N GLY A 296 9.54 -1.73 24.55
CA GLY A 296 9.93 -1.90 25.96
C GLY A 296 11.38 -2.38 26.13
N ALA A 297 11.81 -3.39 25.36
CA ALA A 297 13.19 -3.91 25.42
C ALA A 297 14.24 -2.87 24.96
N ALA A 298 13.95 -2.08 23.93
CA ALA A 298 14.86 -1.05 23.41
C ALA A 298 15.13 0.07 24.43
N THR A 299 14.13 0.39 25.24
CA THR A 299 14.17 1.52 26.19
C THR A 299 14.32 1.09 27.63
N ALA A 300 14.32 -0.23 27.93
CA ALA A 300 14.23 -0.82 29.26
C ALA A 300 12.95 -0.38 30.03
N THR A 301 11.90 -0.04 29.29
CA THR A 301 10.60 0.39 29.86
C THR A 301 9.72 -0.82 30.10
N PHE A 302 9.12 -0.92 31.27
CA PHE A 302 8.18 -2.00 31.60
C PHE A 302 6.91 -1.91 30.75
N VAL A 303 6.53 -3.04 30.17
CA VAL A 303 5.29 -3.16 29.38
C VAL A 303 4.25 -3.92 30.21
N SER A 304 3.17 -3.23 30.56
CA SER A 304 2.08 -3.85 31.33
C SER A 304 1.47 -5.04 30.58
N PRO A 305 1.22 -6.18 31.25
CA PRO A 305 0.52 -7.32 30.65
C PRO A 305 -0.86 -6.93 30.05
N TRP A 306 -1.56 -5.98 30.64
CA TRP A 306 -2.85 -5.50 30.14
C TRP A 306 -2.73 -4.77 28.80
N ILE A 307 -1.64 -4.00 28.59
CA ILE A 307 -1.36 -3.37 27.29
C ILE A 307 -1.02 -4.44 26.25
N ILE A 308 -0.25 -5.47 26.62
CA ILE A 308 0.06 -6.60 25.72
C ILE A 308 -1.23 -7.27 25.26
N LEU A 309 -2.16 -7.56 26.18
CA LEU A 309 -3.45 -8.17 25.85
C LEU A 309 -4.32 -7.23 25.01
N CYS A 310 -4.35 -5.94 25.33
CA CYS A 310 -5.07 -4.93 24.56
C CYS A 310 -4.56 -4.87 23.09
N VAL A 311 -3.25 -4.86 22.90
CA VAL A 311 -2.64 -4.88 21.55
C VAL A 311 -2.92 -6.20 20.83
N LEU A 312 -2.85 -7.34 21.53
CA LEU A 312 -3.15 -8.65 20.96
C LEU A 312 -4.58 -8.72 20.44
N PHE A 313 -5.55 -8.38 21.30
CA PHE A 313 -6.98 -8.45 20.94
C PHE A 313 -7.38 -7.36 19.95
N GLY A 314 -6.82 -6.16 20.06
CA GLY A 314 -7.03 -5.08 19.09
C GLY A 314 -6.49 -5.43 17.70
N ALA A 315 -5.34 -6.09 17.64
CA ALA A 315 -4.80 -6.61 16.40
C ALA A 315 -5.66 -7.74 15.83
N LEU A 316 -6.14 -8.68 16.66
CA LEU A 316 -7.10 -9.71 16.25
C LEU A 316 -8.38 -9.08 15.70
N PHE A 317 -8.94 -8.07 16.37
CA PHE A 317 -10.10 -7.32 15.89
C PHE A 317 -9.89 -6.78 14.47
N LEU A 318 -8.76 -6.12 14.21
CA LEU A 318 -8.45 -5.58 12.88
C LEU A 318 -8.24 -6.70 11.84
N VAL A 319 -7.54 -7.78 12.20
CA VAL A 319 -7.25 -8.89 11.28
C VAL A 319 -8.51 -9.67 10.94
N ILE A 320 -9.38 -9.94 11.92
CA ILE A 320 -10.66 -10.61 11.70
C ILE A 320 -11.57 -9.74 10.83
N GLY A 321 -11.65 -8.43 11.11
CA GLY A 321 -12.39 -7.48 10.28
C GLY A 321 -11.94 -7.51 8.81
N LYS A 322 -10.62 -7.60 8.57
CA LYS A 322 -10.07 -7.79 7.23
C LYS A 322 -10.53 -9.10 6.57
N ARG A 323 -10.49 -10.21 7.30
CA ARG A 323 -10.92 -11.51 6.79
C ARG A 323 -12.42 -11.52 6.44
N ARG A 324 -13.21 -10.87 7.29
CA ARG A 324 -14.63 -10.70 7.07
C ARG A 324 -14.92 -9.93 5.76
N ALA A 325 -14.21 -8.83 5.53
CA ALA A 325 -14.33 -8.06 4.30
C ALA A 325 -13.91 -8.85 3.05
N GLU A 326 -12.82 -9.61 3.14
CA GLU A 326 -12.36 -10.48 2.04
C GLU A 326 -13.41 -11.57 1.70
N PHE A 327 -14.37 -11.88 2.60
CA PHE A 327 -15.40 -12.90 2.37
C PHE A 327 -16.40 -12.51 1.30
N SER A 328 -16.65 -11.22 1.11
CA SER A 328 -17.58 -10.69 0.08
C SER A 328 -16.95 -10.60 -1.32
N HIS A 329 -15.62 -10.79 -1.46
CA HIS A 329 -14.93 -10.70 -2.75
C HIS A 329 -14.85 -12.03 -3.49
N THR A 330 -14.87 -11.96 -4.84
CA THR A 330 -14.84 -13.15 -5.73
C THR A 330 -13.51 -13.91 -5.64
N ALA A 331 -12.41 -13.21 -5.39
CA ALA A 331 -11.05 -13.81 -5.28
C ALA A 331 -10.70 -14.07 -3.81
N LYS A 332 -11.21 -15.16 -3.24
CA LYS A 332 -11.01 -15.53 -1.84
C LYS A 332 -9.64 -16.17 -1.60
N ARG A 333 -9.06 -15.94 -0.42
CA ARG A 333 -7.89 -16.72 0.04
C ARG A 333 -8.31 -18.17 0.33
N ALA A 334 -7.40 -19.12 0.10
CA ALA A 334 -7.68 -20.53 0.36
C ALA A 334 -8.15 -20.80 1.81
N VAL A 335 -7.57 -20.10 2.81
CA VAL A 335 -7.94 -20.28 4.22
C VAL A 335 -9.37 -19.80 4.54
N LEU A 336 -9.95 -18.91 3.73
CA LEU A 336 -11.33 -18.42 3.97
C LEU A 336 -12.40 -19.48 3.81
N HIS A 337 -12.12 -20.55 3.06
CA HIS A 337 -13.04 -21.70 2.96
C HIS A 337 -13.20 -22.48 4.29
N LEU A 338 -12.26 -22.27 5.23
CA LEU A 338 -12.30 -22.90 6.56
C LEU A 338 -13.10 -22.07 7.59
N TYR A 339 -13.57 -20.89 7.22
CA TYR A 339 -14.39 -20.03 8.07
C TYR A 339 -15.81 -19.92 7.53
N SER A 340 -16.79 -19.79 8.43
CA SER A 340 -18.11 -19.25 8.09
C SER A 340 -18.16 -17.75 8.36
N GLN A 341 -19.03 -17.04 7.68
CA GLN A 341 -19.23 -15.61 7.94
C GLN A 341 -19.68 -15.37 9.39
N SER A 342 -20.59 -16.20 9.90
CA SER A 342 -21.05 -16.12 11.28
C SER A 342 -19.93 -16.35 12.30
N ALA A 343 -19.02 -17.29 12.02
CA ALA A 343 -17.86 -17.51 12.91
C ALA A 343 -16.95 -16.28 12.95
N LEU A 344 -16.71 -15.61 11.81
CA LEU A 344 -15.94 -14.37 11.78
C LEU A 344 -16.65 -13.23 12.51
N ASP A 345 -17.99 -13.16 12.45
CA ASP A 345 -18.77 -12.16 13.18
C ASP A 345 -18.68 -12.35 14.70
N TYR A 346 -18.78 -13.60 15.19
CA TYR A 346 -18.59 -13.91 16.62
C TYR A 346 -17.16 -13.62 17.07
N LEU A 347 -16.16 -14.05 16.32
CA LEU A 347 -14.76 -13.78 16.65
C LEU A 347 -14.46 -12.28 16.69
N LEU A 348 -15.05 -11.50 15.79
CA LEU A 348 -14.92 -10.05 15.74
C LEU A 348 -15.50 -9.38 16.99
N ALA A 349 -16.70 -9.80 17.40
CA ALA A 349 -17.34 -9.30 18.63
C ALA A 349 -16.54 -9.68 19.88
N ILE A 350 -16.06 -10.92 19.98
CA ILE A 350 -15.19 -11.37 21.08
C ILE A 350 -13.90 -10.55 21.13
N ALA A 351 -13.24 -10.35 20.01
CA ALA A 351 -12.00 -9.56 19.95
C ALA A 351 -12.22 -8.09 20.36
N ALA A 352 -13.33 -7.48 19.92
CA ALA A 352 -13.71 -6.13 20.32
C ALA A 352 -13.94 -6.04 21.85
N THR A 353 -14.69 -6.98 22.43
CA THR A 353 -14.97 -7.04 23.88
C THR A 353 -13.70 -7.23 24.67
N LEU A 354 -12.83 -8.18 24.28
CA LEU A 354 -11.56 -8.42 24.96
C LEU A 354 -10.61 -7.22 24.86
N THR A 355 -10.61 -6.49 23.74
CA THR A 355 -9.83 -5.25 23.60
C THR A 355 -10.30 -4.19 24.61
N LEU A 356 -11.61 -3.94 24.68
CA LEU A 356 -12.19 -2.99 25.63
C LEU A 356 -11.96 -3.39 27.07
N THR A 357 -12.13 -4.67 27.41
CA THR A 357 -11.89 -5.19 28.76
C THR A 357 -10.42 -5.05 29.15
N SER A 358 -9.49 -5.46 28.29
CA SER A 358 -8.05 -5.36 28.56
C SER A 358 -7.61 -3.90 28.73
N TYR A 359 -8.14 -2.99 27.90
CA TYR A 359 -7.85 -1.56 28.03
C TYR A 359 -8.46 -0.97 29.31
N GLY A 360 -9.70 -1.36 29.65
CA GLY A 360 -10.35 -0.95 30.90
C GLY A 360 -9.56 -1.41 32.12
N LEU A 361 -9.12 -2.67 32.16
CA LEU A 361 -8.27 -3.20 33.24
C LEU A 361 -6.92 -2.46 33.31
N TYR A 362 -6.30 -2.17 32.17
CA TYR A 362 -5.10 -1.32 32.13
C TYR A 362 -5.35 0.05 32.73
N SER A 363 -6.48 0.70 32.41
CA SER A 363 -6.80 2.04 32.86
C SER A 363 -7.15 2.13 34.37
N VAL A 364 -7.62 1.02 34.95
CA VAL A 364 -7.98 0.94 36.38
C VAL A 364 -6.82 0.43 37.23
N LEU A 365 -6.10 -0.59 36.76
CA LEU A 365 -5.03 -1.26 37.49
C LEU A 365 -3.64 -0.66 37.22
N GLY A 366 -3.54 0.29 36.28
CA GLY A 366 -2.30 1.00 36.03
C GLY A 366 -2.02 2.06 37.09
N ASP A 367 -0.80 2.05 37.64
CA ASP A 367 -0.42 2.86 38.82
C ASP A 367 -0.26 4.38 38.54
N ARG A 368 -0.56 4.87 37.31
CA ARG A 368 -0.19 6.24 36.93
C ARG A 368 -1.23 7.31 37.24
N SER A 369 -2.50 7.04 37.05
CA SER A 369 -3.54 8.04 37.37
C SER A 369 -4.92 7.39 37.45
N PRO A 370 -5.68 7.66 38.50
CA PRO A 370 -7.06 7.18 38.66
C PRO A 370 -8.00 7.72 37.58
N TYR A 371 -7.63 8.83 36.96
CA TYR A 371 -8.42 9.43 35.86
C TYR A 371 -8.25 8.73 34.51
N ALA A 372 -7.31 7.79 34.39
CA ALA A 372 -7.07 7.03 33.13
C ALA A 372 -8.33 6.25 32.73
N VAL A 373 -9.18 5.85 33.68
CA VAL A 373 -10.44 5.14 33.40
C VAL A 373 -11.35 5.89 32.43
N TYR A 374 -11.39 7.23 32.52
CA TYR A 374 -12.22 8.04 31.60
C TYR A 374 -11.79 7.96 30.13
N SER A 375 -10.54 7.60 29.89
CA SER A 375 -10.04 7.39 28.52
C SER A 375 -10.68 6.19 27.83
N THR A 376 -11.24 5.24 28.59
CA THR A 376 -11.95 4.06 28.05
C THR A 376 -13.14 4.46 27.20
N PHE A 377 -13.77 5.60 27.47
CA PHE A 377 -14.87 6.12 26.67
C PHE A 377 -14.45 6.44 25.22
N PHE A 378 -13.27 7.01 25.02
CA PHE A 378 -12.74 7.26 23.68
C PHE A 378 -12.48 5.95 22.92
N VAL A 379 -11.86 4.97 23.60
CA VAL A 379 -11.57 3.66 23.00
C VAL A 379 -12.87 2.95 22.64
N PHE A 380 -13.89 3.01 23.50
CA PHE A 380 -15.23 2.48 23.23
C PHE A 380 -15.80 3.08 21.93
N ILE A 381 -15.80 4.42 21.79
CA ILE A 381 -16.33 5.09 20.60
C ILE A 381 -15.57 4.60 19.34
N VAL A 382 -14.24 4.55 19.38
CA VAL A 382 -13.42 4.12 18.23
C VAL A 382 -13.75 2.68 17.83
N ILE A 383 -13.75 1.74 18.78
CA ILE A 383 -14.04 0.32 18.51
C ILE A 383 -15.44 0.14 17.93
N PHE A 384 -16.47 0.79 18.52
CA PHE A 384 -17.84 0.64 18.02
C PHE A 384 -18.04 1.30 16.64
N ARG A 385 -17.39 2.42 16.37
CA ARG A 385 -17.41 3.02 15.04
C ARG A 385 -16.76 2.14 14.00
N LEU A 386 -15.58 1.58 14.30
CA LEU A 386 -14.90 0.66 13.40
C LEU A 386 -15.73 -0.60 13.19
N LEU A 387 -16.29 -1.18 14.25
CA LEU A 387 -17.17 -2.33 14.19
C LEU A 387 -18.37 -2.06 13.26
N ASN A 388 -19.11 -0.97 13.49
CA ASN A 388 -20.24 -0.59 12.66
C ASN A 388 -19.84 -0.37 11.19
N ARG A 389 -18.67 0.21 10.96
CA ARG A 389 -18.16 0.42 9.59
C ARG A 389 -17.79 -0.90 8.90
N MET A 390 -17.16 -1.84 9.63
CA MET A 390 -16.84 -3.18 9.11
C MET A 390 -18.08 -3.97 8.73
N TYR A 391 -19.23 -3.71 9.39
CA TYR A 391 -20.50 -4.33 9.02
C TYR A 391 -21.21 -3.67 7.84
N ARG A 392 -21.02 -2.36 7.62
CA ARG A 392 -21.70 -1.58 6.58
C ARG A 392 -20.95 -1.50 5.25
N SER A 393 -19.64 -1.71 5.24
CA SER A 393 -18.85 -1.43 4.05
C SER A 393 -18.82 -2.63 3.09
N ASP A 394 -19.49 -2.47 1.97
CA ASP A 394 -19.30 -3.29 0.78
C ASP A 394 -17.96 -2.91 0.13
N GLY A 395 -16.88 -3.61 0.51
CA GLY A 395 -15.57 -3.54 -0.15
C GLY A 395 -14.50 -2.58 0.39
N ASP A 396 -14.83 -1.63 1.27
CA ASP A 396 -13.84 -0.64 1.81
C ASP A 396 -12.94 -1.20 2.94
N ALA A 397 -13.27 -2.38 3.46
CA ALA A 397 -12.59 -2.98 4.63
C ALA A 397 -11.34 -3.81 4.26
N GLU A 398 -10.85 -3.73 3.01
CA GLU A 398 -9.62 -4.43 2.58
C GLU A 398 -8.37 -3.99 3.39
N TYR A 399 -8.39 -2.77 3.92
CA TYR A 399 -7.34 -2.21 4.77
C TYR A 399 -7.93 -1.66 6.07
N PRO A 400 -8.21 -2.49 7.10
CA PRO A 400 -8.88 -2.05 8.34
C PRO A 400 -8.11 -0.94 9.07
N GLU A 401 -6.77 -0.95 9.04
CA GLU A 401 -5.96 0.13 9.58
C GLU A 401 -6.22 1.49 8.93
N SER A 402 -6.67 1.50 7.67
CA SER A 402 -7.05 2.73 6.97
C SER A 402 -8.46 3.21 7.32
N LEU A 403 -9.30 2.35 7.92
CA LEU A 403 -10.67 2.72 8.30
C LEU A 403 -10.71 3.84 9.34
N VAL A 404 -9.74 3.86 10.27
CA VAL A 404 -9.62 4.94 11.25
C VAL A 404 -9.42 6.28 10.55
N PHE A 405 -8.57 6.33 9.52
CA PHE A 405 -8.28 7.56 8.75
C PHE A 405 -9.42 7.95 7.80
N LYS A 406 -10.22 6.99 7.34
CA LYS A 406 -11.39 7.22 6.48
C LYS A 406 -12.63 7.65 7.28
N ASP A 407 -12.67 7.39 8.58
CA ASP A 407 -13.76 7.80 9.47
C ASP A 407 -13.34 9.02 10.29
N ARG A 408 -13.84 10.20 9.90
CA ARG A 408 -13.51 11.48 10.55
C ARG A 408 -13.76 11.48 12.06
N TRP A 409 -14.81 10.80 12.51
CA TRP A 409 -15.15 10.75 13.93
C TRP A 409 -14.24 9.79 14.71
N ALA A 410 -13.90 8.64 14.12
CA ALA A 410 -12.91 7.74 14.72
C ALA A 410 -11.54 8.43 14.81
N LEU A 411 -11.14 9.18 13.77
CA LEU A 411 -9.90 9.95 13.77
C LEU A 411 -9.89 11.04 14.83
N LEU A 412 -10.94 11.85 14.89
CA LEU A 412 -11.08 12.91 15.90
C LEU A 412 -11.09 12.34 17.32
N THR A 413 -11.84 11.26 17.56
CA THR A 413 -11.89 10.60 18.87
C THR A 413 -10.53 10.05 19.26
N SER A 414 -9.80 9.42 18.32
CA SER A 414 -8.43 8.94 18.55
C SER A 414 -7.46 10.10 18.87
N PHE A 415 -7.58 11.22 18.18
CA PHE A 415 -6.80 12.42 18.46
C PHE A 415 -7.06 12.95 19.88
N PHE A 416 -8.34 13.11 20.28
CA PHE A 416 -8.69 13.54 21.62
C PHE A 416 -8.25 12.55 22.69
N TRP A 417 -8.27 11.24 22.40
CA TRP A 417 -7.72 10.24 23.29
C TRP A 417 -6.21 10.45 23.51
N VAL A 418 -5.43 10.65 22.43
CA VAL A 418 -3.99 10.91 22.55
C VAL A 418 -3.72 12.18 23.36
N VAL A 419 -4.45 13.27 23.08
CA VAL A 419 -4.32 14.53 23.81
C VAL A 419 -4.67 14.35 25.31
N PHE A 420 -5.78 13.66 25.61
CA PHE A 420 -6.20 13.38 26.97
C PHE A 420 -5.13 12.58 27.74
N MET A 421 -4.62 11.50 27.14
CA MET A 421 -3.58 10.68 27.76
C MET A 421 -2.26 11.45 27.91
N PHE A 422 -1.92 12.30 26.94
CA PHE A 422 -0.73 13.15 27.04
C PHE A 422 -0.86 14.14 28.20
N ILE A 423 -1.97 14.84 28.33
CA ILE A 423 -2.23 15.75 29.47
C ILE A 423 -2.12 14.99 30.79
N LEU A 424 -2.69 13.80 30.84
CA LEU A 424 -2.75 13.00 32.06
C LEU A 424 -1.38 12.50 32.53
N PHE A 425 -0.50 12.12 31.59
CA PHE A 425 0.79 11.51 31.91
C PHE A 425 1.96 12.50 31.95
N TYR A 426 1.85 13.65 31.26
CA TYR A 426 2.97 14.57 31.08
C TYR A 426 2.73 15.97 31.70
N LEU A 427 1.48 16.40 31.87
CA LEU A 427 1.17 17.76 32.34
C LEU A 427 0.56 17.78 33.76
N LYS A 428 0.09 16.64 34.29
CA LYS A 428 -0.29 16.52 35.69
C LYS A 428 0.83 15.83 36.46
N PRO A 429 1.41 16.49 37.49
CA PRO A 429 2.37 15.88 38.38
C PRO A 429 1.73 14.76 39.22
#